data_eb70d108cdd18415f75e68b6de4bf2a6
#
_entry.id   eb70d108cdd18415f75e68b6de4bf2a6
#
_cell.length_a   1.000
_cell.length_b   1.000
_cell.length_c   1.000
_cell.angle_alpha   90.00
_cell.angle_beta   90.00
_cell.angle_gamma   90.00
#
_symmetry.space_group_name_H-M   'P 1'
#
loop_
_entity.id
_entity.type
_entity.pdbx_description
1 polymer ?
#
loop_
_entity_poly.entity_id
_entity_poly.type
_entity_poly.pdbx_seq_one_letter_code
_entity_poly.pdbx_strand_id
1 'polypeptide(L)'
;METFDLESHLQDAYSRFPEAKHQPVIGLTANYEGIDATLRDRYYKQVIAAGGTPVIIPPVADAQVIVNTLEHLDGLILTGGGDHNPLWMGEEPSPRLHNINQERDAAELMITRLAFNRQIPMLGICR
;
A
#
# COMPACT_ATOMS: atom_id res chain seq x y z
N MET A 1 -29.76 13.47 -7.92
CA MET A 1 -28.82 12.50 -7.32
C MET A 1 -28.99 11.17 -8.03
N GLU A 2 -27.93 10.67 -8.59
CA GLU A 2 -27.97 9.36 -9.21
C GLU A 2 -28.02 8.27 -8.15
N THR A 3 -28.93 7.33 -8.35
CA THR A 3 -29.03 6.17 -7.48
C THR A 3 -28.04 5.11 -7.97
N PHE A 4 -27.24 4.59 -7.07
CA PHE A 4 -26.33 3.50 -7.39
C PHE A 4 -27.15 2.24 -7.66
N ASP A 5 -26.99 1.68 -8.86
CA ASP A 5 -27.63 0.44 -9.26
C ASP A 5 -26.57 -0.65 -9.42
N LEU A 6 -26.49 -1.52 -8.43
CA LEU A 6 -25.50 -2.60 -8.40
C LEU A 6 -25.65 -3.54 -9.59
N GLU A 7 -26.86 -3.92 -9.94
CA GLU A 7 -27.09 -4.87 -11.03
C GLU A 7 -26.57 -4.36 -12.36
N SER A 8 -26.86 -3.09 -12.68
CA SER A 8 -26.36 -2.47 -13.90
C SER A 8 -24.84 -2.39 -13.91
N HIS A 9 -24.23 -2.09 -12.76
CA HIS A 9 -22.78 -2.05 -12.64
C HIS A 9 -22.16 -3.42 -12.85
N LEU A 10 -22.79 -4.47 -12.30
CA LEU A 10 -22.29 -5.84 -12.49
C LEU A 10 -22.40 -6.30 -13.94
N GLN A 11 -23.54 -6.00 -14.58
CA GLN A 11 -23.73 -6.35 -15.99
C GLN A 11 -22.73 -5.63 -16.87
N ASP A 12 -22.49 -4.35 -16.62
CA ASP A 12 -21.49 -3.57 -17.33
C ASP A 12 -20.11 -4.17 -17.16
N ALA A 13 -19.74 -4.53 -15.93
CA ALA A 13 -18.44 -5.16 -15.66
C ALA A 13 -18.29 -6.49 -16.40
N TYR A 14 -19.29 -7.35 -16.34
CA TYR A 14 -19.25 -8.64 -17.03
C TYR A 14 -19.18 -8.51 -18.54
N SER A 15 -19.79 -7.47 -19.12
CA SER A 15 -19.75 -7.25 -20.55
C SER A 15 -18.41 -6.69 -21.02
N ARG A 16 -17.78 -5.84 -20.18
CA ARG A 16 -16.49 -5.22 -20.53
C ARG A 16 -15.30 -6.13 -20.26
N PHE A 17 -15.40 -6.96 -19.24
CA PHE A 17 -14.28 -7.76 -18.74
C PHE A 17 -14.63 -9.25 -18.72
N PRO A 18 -15.10 -9.81 -19.83
CA PRO A 18 -15.40 -11.25 -19.87
C PRO A 18 -14.12 -12.09 -19.72
N GLU A 19 -12.99 -11.53 -20.14
CA GLU A 19 -11.67 -12.09 -19.92
C GLU A 19 -10.84 -11.04 -19.19
N ALA A 20 -10.24 -11.43 -18.09
CA ALA A 20 -9.40 -10.53 -17.34
C ALA A 20 -8.18 -10.13 -18.17
N LYS A 21 -8.15 -8.90 -18.61
CA LYS A 21 -6.91 -8.33 -19.13
C LYS A 21 -6.02 -8.07 -17.94
N HIS A 22 -4.77 -8.51 -18.06
CA HIS A 22 -3.81 -8.27 -16.99
C HIS A 22 -3.57 -6.76 -16.85
N GLN A 23 -3.91 -6.25 -15.69
CA GLN A 23 -3.51 -4.91 -15.26
C GLN A 23 -2.42 -5.07 -14.21
N PRO A 24 -1.38 -4.23 -14.23
CA PRO A 24 -0.34 -4.33 -13.20
C PRO A 24 -0.93 -4.21 -11.79
N VAL A 25 -0.55 -5.13 -10.93
CA VAL A 25 -0.93 -5.09 -9.53
C VAL A 25 0.17 -4.38 -8.76
N ILE A 26 -0.17 -3.23 -8.20
CA ILE A 26 0.79 -2.34 -7.54
C ILE A 26 0.52 -2.34 -6.05
N GLY A 27 1.50 -2.79 -5.28
CA GLY A 27 1.44 -2.74 -3.84
C GLY A 27 1.81 -1.36 -3.31
N LEU A 28 1.12 -0.90 -2.28
CA LEU A 28 1.39 0.37 -1.63
C LEU A 28 1.59 0.11 -0.14
N THR A 29 2.69 0.56 0.40
CA THR A 29 2.94 0.43 1.83
C THR A 29 2.03 1.39 2.61
N ALA A 30 1.63 0.97 3.79
CA ALA A 30 0.75 1.74 4.65
C ALA A 30 1.47 2.24 5.90
N ASN A 31 0.84 3.16 6.60
CA ASN A 31 1.32 3.70 7.86
C ASN A 31 0.50 3.18 9.02
N TYR A 32 1.01 3.36 10.22
CA TYR A 32 0.26 3.14 11.45
C TYR A 32 -0.26 4.46 12.00
N GLU A 33 -1.51 4.44 12.44
CA GLU A 33 -2.09 5.47 13.30
C GLU A 33 -2.79 4.77 14.45
N GLY A 34 -2.18 4.80 15.63
CA GLY A 34 -2.68 4.02 16.76
C GLY A 34 -2.60 2.52 16.48
N ILE A 35 -3.74 1.90 16.28
CA ILE A 35 -3.83 0.48 15.92
C ILE A 35 -4.27 0.28 14.47
N ASP A 36 -4.50 1.36 13.76
CA ASP A 36 -5.02 1.32 12.39
C ASP A 36 -3.89 1.41 11.38
N ALA A 37 -3.99 0.62 10.33
CA ALA A 37 -3.16 0.80 9.15
C ALA A 37 -3.85 1.82 8.25
N THR A 38 -3.14 2.85 7.83
CA THR A 38 -3.71 3.97 7.09
C THR A 38 -2.93 4.27 5.83
N LEU A 39 -3.65 4.75 4.83
CA LEU A 39 -3.07 5.22 3.58
C LEU A 39 -3.98 6.29 2.99
N ARG A 40 -3.41 7.41 2.57
CA ARG A 40 -4.19 8.45 1.90
C ARG A 40 -4.68 7.97 0.55
N ASP A 41 -5.92 8.31 0.24
CA ASP A 41 -6.58 7.86 -0.97
C ASP A 41 -5.90 8.34 -2.25
N ARG A 42 -5.22 9.47 -2.22
CA ARG A 42 -4.53 10.00 -3.40
C ARG A 42 -3.47 9.03 -3.96
N TYR A 43 -2.86 8.20 -3.09
CA TYR A 43 -1.87 7.23 -3.56
C TYR A 43 -2.51 6.15 -4.42
N TYR A 44 -3.55 5.49 -3.92
CA TYR A 44 -4.17 4.43 -4.71
C TYR A 44 -5.02 4.96 -5.86
N LYS A 45 -5.58 6.16 -5.73
CA LYS A 45 -6.30 6.80 -6.85
C LYS A 45 -5.36 7.10 -8.02
N GLN A 46 -4.13 7.49 -7.77
CA GLN A 46 -3.15 7.71 -8.84
C GLN A 46 -2.75 6.42 -9.54
N VAL A 47 -2.64 5.32 -8.80
CA VAL A 47 -2.39 4.01 -9.39
C VAL A 47 -3.54 3.63 -10.34
N ILE A 48 -4.78 3.82 -9.89
CA ILE A 48 -5.95 3.55 -10.72
C ILE A 48 -5.95 4.42 -11.97
N ALA A 49 -5.67 5.71 -11.82
CA ALA A 49 -5.61 6.65 -12.95
C ALA A 49 -4.55 6.26 -13.97
N ALA A 50 -3.47 5.63 -13.52
CA ALA A 50 -2.40 5.16 -14.40
C ALA A 50 -2.67 3.78 -15.02
N GLY A 51 -3.80 3.16 -14.72
CA GLY A 51 -4.17 1.86 -15.28
C GLY A 51 -3.74 0.65 -14.46
N GLY A 52 -3.33 0.85 -13.22
CA GLY A 52 -2.95 -0.23 -12.33
C GLY A 52 -4.05 -0.62 -11.35
N THR A 53 -3.87 -1.76 -10.70
CA THR A 53 -4.72 -2.22 -9.61
C THR A 53 -3.97 -2.05 -8.30
N PRO A 54 -4.44 -1.19 -7.38
CA PRO A 54 -3.75 -0.96 -6.12
C PRO A 54 -4.07 -2.04 -5.09
N VAL A 55 -3.06 -2.43 -4.32
CA VAL A 55 -3.19 -3.30 -3.17
C VAL A 55 -2.48 -2.64 -1.99
N ILE A 56 -3.18 -2.44 -0.90
CA ILE A 56 -2.61 -1.83 0.30
C ILE A 56 -1.96 -2.93 1.13
N ILE A 57 -0.70 -2.74 1.48
CA ILE A 57 0.10 -3.72 2.20
C ILE A 57 0.15 -3.32 3.67
N PRO A 58 -0.29 -4.21 4.58
CA PRO A 58 -0.19 -3.90 6.00
C PRO A 58 1.26 -3.77 6.46
N PRO A 59 1.54 -2.83 7.38
CA PRO A 59 2.90 -2.56 7.83
C PRO A 59 3.36 -3.59 8.88
N VAL A 60 3.55 -4.82 8.46
CA VAL A 60 3.99 -5.91 9.34
C VAL A 60 5.38 -6.40 8.96
N ALA A 61 6.21 -6.64 9.96
CA ALA A 61 7.57 -7.14 9.78
C ALA A 61 7.58 -8.67 9.84
N ASP A 62 6.88 -9.29 8.92
CA ASP A 62 6.79 -10.76 8.82
C ASP A 62 7.29 -11.16 7.44
N ALA A 63 8.41 -11.86 7.42
CA ALA A 63 9.09 -12.21 6.16
C ALA A 63 8.21 -13.08 5.26
N GLN A 64 7.50 -14.05 5.82
CA GLN A 64 6.67 -14.95 5.03
C GLN A 64 5.48 -14.21 4.42
N VAL A 65 4.84 -13.33 5.21
CA VAL A 65 3.73 -12.51 4.71
C VAL A 65 4.23 -11.58 3.60
N ILE A 66 5.37 -10.95 3.79
CA ILE A 66 5.95 -10.05 2.79
C ILE A 66 6.29 -10.81 1.51
N VAL A 67 6.93 -11.96 1.61
CA VAL A 67 7.29 -12.75 0.43
C VAL A 67 6.03 -13.18 -0.33
N ASN A 68 5.03 -13.67 0.38
CA ASN A 68 3.78 -14.07 -0.27
C ASN A 68 3.08 -12.88 -0.93
N THR A 69 3.12 -11.72 -0.30
CA THR A 69 2.57 -10.49 -0.89
C THR A 69 3.30 -10.14 -2.18
N LEU A 70 4.63 -10.13 -2.15
CA LEU A 70 5.44 -9.76 -3.31
C LEU A 70 5.24 -10.70 -4.51
N GLU A 71 4.89 -11.96 -4.27
CA GLU A 71 4.60 -12.92 -5.34
C GLU A 71 3.41 -12.48 -6.21
N HIS A 72 2.53 -11.65 -5.67
CA HIS A 72 1.31 -11.21 -6.36
C HIS A 72 1.43 -9.80 -6.93
N LEU A 73 2.58 -9.15 -6.81
CA LEU A 73 2.77 -7.77 -7.23
C LEU A 73 3.60 -7.68 -8.50
N ASP A 74 3.22 -6.77 -9.36
CA ASP A 74 4.01 -6.36 -10.53
C ASP A 74 4.88 -5.15 -10.23
N GLY A 75 4.55 -4.41 -9.21
CA GLY A 75 5.32 -3.25 -8.76
C GLY A 75 5.01 -2.88 -7.33
N LEU A 76 5.84 -2.04 -6.76
CA LEU A 76 5.74 -1.63 -5.36
C LEU A 76 5.95 -0.12 -5.25
N ILE A 77 5.06 0.54 -4.53
CA ILE A 77 5.23 1.94 -4.14
C ILE A 77 5.46 2.00 -2.64
N LEU A 78 6.61 2.54 -2.27
CA LEU A 78 6.93 2.84 -0.88
C LEU A 78 6.37 4.23 -0.62
N THR A 79 5.23 4.30 0.06
CA THR A 79 4.61 5.58 0.34
C THR A 79 5.38 6.32 1.42
N GLY A 80 5.37 7.63 1.34
CA GLY A 80 6.02 8.46 2.33
C GLY A 80 5.44 8.21 3.71
N GLY A 81 6.20 8.56 4.72
CA GLY A 81 5.74 8.50 6.09
C GLY A 81 4.45 9.26 6.27
N GLY A 82 3.72 8.90 7.30
CA GLY A 82 2.54 9.63 7.69
C GLY A 82 2.87 11.11 7.86
N ASP A 83 1.86 11.93 7.74
CA ASP A 83 2.06 13.37 7.76
C ASP A 83 2.66 13.89 9.05
N HIS A 84 2.56 13.13 10.07
CA HIS A 84 2.98 13.58 11.38
C HIS A 84 3.77 12.51 12.09
N ASN A 85 5.06 12.66 12.03
CA ASN A 85 5.90 12.06 13.02
C ASN A 85 5.94 13.05 14.20
N PRO A 86 5.44 12.67 15.39
CA PRO A 86 5.49 13.55 16.55
C PRO A 86 6.89 14.04 16.88
N LEU A 87 7.91 13.27 16.52
CA LEU A 87 9.32 13.66 16.70
C LEU A 87 9.65 14.95 15.98
N TRP A 88 9.05 15.18 14.82
CA TRP A 88 9.33 16.40 14.04
C TRP A 88 8.69 17.63 14.64
N MET A 89 7.74 17.44 15.52
CA MET A 89 7.09 18.52 16.26
C MET A 89 7.75 18.78 17.60
N GLY A 90 8.87 18.14 17.88
CA GLY A 90 9.61 18.32 19.12
C GLY A 90 8.99 17.56 20.31
N GLU A 91 8.06 16.71 20.08
CA GLU A 91 7.47 15.89 21.12
C GLU A 91 8.31 14.64 21.36
N GLU A 92 8.44 14.26 22.63
CA GLU A 92 9.10 13.02 22.96
C GLU A 92 8.20 11.84 22.57
N PRO A 93 8.73 10.82 21.89
CA PRO A 93 7.93 9.66 21.55
C PRO A 93 7.59 8.89 22.81
N SER A 94 6.32 8.51 22.94
CA SER A 94 5.96 7.53 23.94
C SER A 94 6.58 6.19 23.57
N PRO A 95 6.84 5.30 24.51
CA PRO A 95 7.34 3.96 24.19
C PRO A 95 6.45 3.21 23.20
N ARG A 96 5.15 3.43 23.31
CA ARG A 96 4.18 2.82 22.39
C ARG A 96 4.34 3.34 20.97
N LEU A 97 4.48 4.64 20.81
CA LEU A 97 4.67 5.26 19.49
C LEU A 97 6.00 4.82 18.89
N HIS A 98 7.04 4.72 19.70
CA HIS A 98 8.35 4.26 19.28
C HIS A 98 8.28 2.82 18.75
N ASN A 99 7.57 1.92 19.43
CA ASN A 99 7.41 0.53 19.00
C ASN A 99 6.67 0.44 17.66
N ILE A 100 5.63 1.25 17.47
CA ILE A 100 4.88 1.28 16.21
C ILE A 100 5.79 1.75 15.07
N ASN A 101 6.59 2.80 15.31
CA ASN A 101 7.53 3.29 14.31
C ASN A 101 8.60 2.25 13.97
N GLN A 102 9.09 1.52 14.95
CA GLN A 102 10.06 0.46 14.72
C GLN A 102 9.50 -0.67 13.88
N GLU A 103 8.29 -1.10 14.16
CA GLU A 103 7.66 -2.16 13.37
C GLU A 103 7.44 -1.73 11.92
N ARG A 104 6.94 -0.51 11.72
CA ARG A 104 6.77 0.03 10.39
C ARG A 104 8.08 0.15 9.64
N ASP A 105 9.12 0.66 10.31
CA ASP A 105 10.43 0.82 9.69
C ASP A 105 11.03 -0.54 9.34
N ALA A 106 10.90 -1.52 10.23
CA ALA A 106 11.36 -2.87 9.97
C ALA A 106 10.60 -3.48 8.78
N ALA A 107 9.28 -3.33 8.74
CA ALA A 107 8.47 -3.81 7.63
C ALA A 107 8.91 -3.19 6.31
N GLU A 108 9.13 -1.88 6.29
CA GLU A 108 9.54 -1.16 5.09
C GLU A 108 10.93 -1.60 4.61
N LEU A 109 11.88 -1.75 5.54
CA LEU A 109 13.22 -2.24 5.20
C LEU A 109 13.17 -3.65 4.63
N MET A 110 12.39 -4.52 5.25
CA MET A 110 12.25 -5.90 4.79
C MET A 110 11.62 -5.99 3.41
N ILE A 111 10.51 -5.30 3.19
CA ILE A 111 9.83 -5.36 1.90
C ILE A 111 10.68 -4.73 0.79
N THR A 112 11.39 -3.65 1.10
CA THR A 112 12.28 -3.01 0.14
C THR A 112 13.39 -3.96 -0.29
N ARG A 113 14.03 -4.60 0.68
CA ARG A 113 15.13 -5.52 0.39
C ARG A 113 14.67 -6.75 -0.38
N LEU A 114 13.55 -7.34 0.04
CA LEU A 114 13.02 -8.53 -0.62
C LEU A 114 12.52 -8.21 -2.03
N ALA A 115 11.89 -7.05 -2.22
CA ALA A 115 11.47 -6.62 -3.55
C ALA A 115 12.67 -6.36 -4.47
N PHE A 116 13.72 -5.73 -3.93
CA PHE A 116 14.95 -5.49 -4.67
C PHE A 116 15.59 -6.81 -5.12
N ASN A 117 15.69 -7.79 -4.22
CA ASN A 117 16.27 -9.08 -4.54
C ASN A 117 15.48 -9.81 -5.64
N ARG A 118 14.19 -9.54 -5.75
CA ARG A 118 13.31 -10.13 -6.77
C ARG A 118 13.20 -9.29 -8.02
N GLN A 119 13.88 -8.16 -8.06
CA GLN A 119 13.86 -7.21 -9.18
C GLN A 119 12.46 -6.69 -9.50
N ILE A 120 11.64 -6.52 -8.47
CA ILE A 120 10.32 -5.91 -8.62
C ILE A 120 10.50 -4.41 -8.78
N PRO A 121 9.92 -3.78 -9.80
CA PRO A 121 9.98 -2.33 -9.94
C PRO A 121 9.46 -1.61 -8.71
N MET A 122 10.22 -0.65 -8.21
CA MET A 122 9.87 0.09 -7.00
C MET A 122 9.93 1.59 -7.24
N LEU A 123 8.98 2.30 -6.64
CA LEU A 123 8.98 3.76 -6.59
C LEU A 123 8.92 4.18 -5.13
N GLY A 124 9.91 4.92 -4.68
CA GLY A 124 9.90 5.50 -3.35
C GLY A 124 9.37 6.92 -3.40
N ILE A 125 8.37 7.20 -2.57
CA ILE A 125 7.86 8.56 -2.40
C ILE A 125 8.42 9.09 -1.09
N CYS A 126 9.09 10.22 -1.15
CA CYS A 126 9.82 10.80 -0.03
C CYS A 126 8.89 11.09 1.15
N ARG A 127 9.40 10.79 2.31
CA ARG A 127 8.77 11.21 3.55
C ARG A 127 8.93 12.70 3.77
#